data_c7dfe4ba36c6d032ef41af258d4328a8
#
_entry.id   c7dfe4ba36c6d032ef41af258d4328a8
#
_cell.length_a   1.000
_cell.length_b   1.000
_cell.length_c   1.000
_cell.angle_alpha   90.00
_cell.angle_beta   90.00
_cell.angle_gamma   90.00
#
_symmetry.space_group_name_H-M   'P 1'
#
loop_
_entity.id
_entity.type
_entity.pdbx_description
1 polymer ?
#
loop_
_entity_poly.entity_id
_entity_poly.type
_entity_poly.pdbx_seq_one_letter_code
_entity_poly.pdbx_strand_id
1 'polypeptide(L)'
;MKQYEVVELITKEFSNLPEVKFICLDGSLIVQEEDIFSDINYTIGIDYNYYDKFMNNILDLLEVYDTVLFSKEYDKNHYTFVYDDGVIVKLSLTDYKNIKLPNKYCVLFDRDGLLNGLEIVLNKISDEKLADIINELSLNLIDFKKSFLRKDVVYAMNLVSEMLSQTALFLRAMDNPNYANLSLNKCFESMSKDHRIEYAKVVKEFRYNNLLPCVQLLVLLLNQNIQNLSIEIAQYVNYDLFNYAKKELFSIERK
;
A
#
# COMPACT_ATOMS: atom_id res chain seq x y z
N MET A 1 21.36 4.20 12.41
CA MET A 1 20.38 3.07 12.52
C MET A 1 20.94 1.89 11.74
N LYS A 2 20.61 0.66 12.14
CA LYS A 2 21.04 -0.57 11.46
C LYS A 2 20.71 -0.55 9.95
N GLN A 3 19.55 -0.03 9.58
CA GLN A 3 19.13 0.03 8.18
C GLN A 3 20.15 0.74 7.26
N TYR A 4 20.79 1.80 7.74
CA TYR A 4 21.80 2.51 6.93
C TYR A 4 23.08 1.69 6.72
N GLU A 5 23.49 0.93 7.74
CA GLU A 5 24.62 0.00 7.62
C GLU A 5 24.32 -1.10 6.58
N VAL A 6 23.10 -1.68 6.64
CA VAL A 6 22.63 -2.67 5.67
C VAL A 6 22.62 -2.07 4.25
N VAL A 7 22.09 -0.83 4.12
CA VAL A 7 22.04 -0.13 2.83
C VAL A 7 23.45 0.06 2.27
N GLU A 8 24.41 0.47 3.08
CA GLU A 8 25.79 0.70 2.64
C GLU A 8 26.44 -0.61 2.15
N LEU A 9 26.36 -1.68 2.95
CA LEU A 9 26.96 -2.98 2.65
C LEU A 9 26.35 -3.60 1.38
N ILE A 10 25.02 -3.72 1.32
CA ILE A 10 24.34 -4.34 0.19
C ILE A 10 24.54 -3.53 -1.09
N THR A 11 24.44 -2.19 -1.01
CA THR A 11 24.67 -1.35 -2.19
C THR A 11 26.07 -1.52 -2.75
N LYS A 12 27.07 -1.63 -1.88
CA LYS A 12 28.45 -1.88 -2.29
C LYS A 12 28.59 -3.22 -3.02
N GLU A 13 28.04 -4.30 -2.47
CA GLU A 13 28.11 -5.62 -3.10
C GLU A 13 27.39 -5.63 -4.46
N PHE A 14 26.18 -5.12 -4.53
CA PHE A 14 25.42 -5.06 -5.78
C PHE A 14 26.09 -4.18 -6.83
N SER A 15 26.67 -3.04 -6.44
CA SER A 15 27.36 -2.14 -7.38
C SER A 15 28.60 -2.74 -8.02
N ASN A 16 29.21 -3.76 -7.40
CA ASN A 16 30.35 -4.48 -7.96
C ASN A 16 29.98 -5.42 -9.11
N LEU A 17 28.70 -5.78 -9.24
CA LEU A 17 28.22 -6.72 -10.24
C LEU A 17 28.05 -6.00 -11.60
N PRO A 18 28.65 -6.48 -12.70
CA PRO A 18 28.54 -5.83 -14.02
C PRO A 18 27.12 -5.86 -14.58
N GLU A 19 26.31 -6.83 -14.19
CA GLU A 19 24.90 -6.97 -14.54
C GLU A 19 24.00 -5.93 -13.87
N VAL A 20 24.40 -5.37 -12.72
CA VAL A 20 23.66 -4.31 -12.03
C VAL A 20 23.99 -2.97 -12.69
N LYS A 21 22.96 -2.28 -13.15
CA LYS A 21 23.04 -1.01 -13.88
C LYS A 21 22.71 0.18 -13.00
N PHE A 22 21.72 0.05 -12.13
CA PHE A 22 21.40 1.08 -11.15
C PHE A 22 20.79 0.46 -9.89
N ILE A 23 20.88 1.20 -8.80
CA ILE A 23 20.30 0.86 -7.50
C ILE A 23 19.59 2.10 -6.96
N CYS A 24 18.30 1.96 -6.68
CA CYS A 24 17.50 2.97 -6.03
C CYS A 24 16.97 2.47 -4.70
N LEU A 25 16.83 3.38 -3.76
CA LEU A 25 16.14 3.17 -2.50
C LEU A 25 14.80 3.89 -2.55
N ASP A 26 13.76 3.31 -1.96
CA ASP A 26 12.46 3.94 -1.82
C ASP A 26 11.84 3.76 -0.42
N GLY A 27 10.63 4.28 -0.23
CA GLY A 27 9.91 4.16 1.04
C GLY A 27 10.35 5.16 2.12
N SER A 28 10.18 4.78 3.38
CA SER A 28 10.38 5.68 4.53
C SER A 28 11.80 6.20 4.68
N LEU A 29 12.81 5.40 4.29
CA LEU A 29 14.22 5.77 4.40
C LEU A 29 14.63 6.98 3.57
N ILE A 30 13.88 7.33 2.51
CA ILE A 30 14.21 8.47 1.64
C ILE A 30 13.42 9.74 1.95
N VAL A 31 12.36 9.64 2.74
CA VAL A 31 11.49 10.78 3.08
C VAL A 31 11.70 11.30 4.50
N GLN A 32 12.74 10.80 5.20
CA GLN A 32 13.06 11.13 6.60
C GLN A 32 11.90 10.84 7.57
N GLU A 33 11.11 9.80 7.26
CA GLU A 33 10.03 9.27 8.09
C GLU A 33 10.38 7.87 8.62
N GLU A 34 11.66 7.53 8.55
CA GLU A 34 12.17 6.24 9.02
C GLU A 34 12.14 6.14 10.54
N ASP A 35 11.93 4.92 10.98
CA ASP A 35 12.05 4.50 12.36
C ASP A 35 12.82 3.17 12.45
N ILE A 36 13.01 2.67 13.66
CA ILE A 36 13.72 1.40 13.88
C ILE A 36 13.00 0.17 13.31
N PHE A 37 11.74 0.32 12.88
CA PHE A 37 10.90 -0.72 12.29
C PHE A 37 10.77 -0.58 10.77
N SER A 38 11.45 0.40 10.18
CA SER A 38 11.35 0.65 8.74
C SER A 38 12.03 -0.46 7.93
N ASP A 39 11.32 -0.98 6.93
CA ASP A 39 11.89 -1.89 5.93
C ASP A 39 12.82 -1.12 4.98
N ILE A 40 13.77 -1.85 4.39
CA ILE A 40 14.66 -1.34 3.34
C ILE A 40 14.09 -1.77 1.99
N ASN A 41 13.68 -0.81 1.17
CA ASN A 41 13.10 -1.11 -0.14
C ASN A 41 14.09 -0.72 -1.24
N TYR A 42 14.55 -1.72 -1.99
CA TYR A 42 15.41 -1.53 -3.15
C TYR A 42 14.64 -1.71 -4.46
N THR A 43 14.94 -0.85 -5.42
CA THR A 43 14.66 -1.10 -6.83
C THR A 43 15.98 -1.19 -7.57
N ILE A 44 16.27 -2.35 -8.16
CA ILE A 44 17.53 -2.65 -8.83
C ILE A 44 17.29 -2.89 -10.31
N GLY A 45 17.95 -2.10 -11.13
CA GLY A 45 18.01 -2.29 -12.57
C GLY A 45 19.12 -3.27 -12.95
N ILE A 46 18.73 -4.41 -13.52
CA ILE A 46 19.67 -5.43 -13.95
C ILE A 46 19.54 -5.70 -15.45
N ASP A 47 20.59 -6.26 -16.06
CA ASP A 47 20.49 -6.87 -17.39
C ASP A 47 19.83 -8.25 -17.25
N TYR A 48 18.60 -8.40 -17.75
CA TYR A 48 17.85 -9.65 -17.63
C TYR A 48 18.47 -10.85 -18.35
N ASN A 49 19.47 -10.64 -19.20
CA ASN A 49 20.28 -11.74 -19.72
C ASN A 49 21.06 -12.46 -18.61
N TYR A 50 21.29 -11.80 -17.49
CA TYR A 50 22.02 -12.32 -16.33
C TYR A 50 21.12 -12.54 -15.11
N TYR A 51 19.80 -12.47 -15.29
CA TYR A 51 18.82 -12.61 -14.20
C TYR A 51 19.05 -13.87 -13.36
N ASP A 52 19.11 -15.04 -14.01
CA ASP A 52 19.27 -16.32 -13.30
C ASP A 52 20.61 -16.38 -12.53
N LYS A 53 21.68 -15.84 -13.13
CA LYS A 53 22.99 -15.74 -12.47
C LYS A 53 22.91 -14.84 -11.22
N PHE A 54 22.24 -13.70 -11.33
CA PHE A 54 22.04 -12.76 -10.21
C PHE A 54 21.25 -13.43 -9.09
N MET A 55 20.13 -14.06 -9.41
CA MET A 55 19.26 -14.70 -8.42
C MET A 55 19.89 -15.91 -7.76
N ASN A 56 20.69 -16.70 -8.47
CA ASN A 56 21.41 -17.84 -7.89
C ASN A 56 22.42 -17.43 -6.80
N ASN A 57 22.90 -16.19 -6.85
CA ASN A 57 23.87 -15.67 -5.88
C ASN A 57 23.24 -14.68 -4.88
N ILE A 58 21.93 -14.46 -4.93
CA ILE A 58 21.29 -13.38 -4.18
C ILE A 58 21.45 -13.51 -2.66
N LEU A 59 21.41 -14.72 -2.13
CA LEU A 59 21.58 -14.95 -0.70
C LEU A 59 23.02 -14.62 -0.26
N ASP A 60 24.03 -15.09 -0.97
CA ASP A 60 25.43 -14.81 -0.66
C ASP A 60 25.72 -13.29 -0.68
N LEU A 61 25.07 -12.56 -1.61
CA LEU A 61 25.20 -11.11 -1.73
C LEU A 61 24.51 -10.36 -0.58
N LEU A 62 23.42 -10.90 -0.05
CA LEU A 62 22.69 -10.30 1.05
C LEU A 62 23.30 -10.67 2.42
N GLU A 63 23.86 -11.85 2.56
CA GLU A 63 24.51 -12.32 3.79
C GLU A 63 25.86 -11.62 4.09
N VAL A 64 26.25 -10.65 3.28
CA VAL A 64 27.36 -9.74 3.61
C VAL A 64 27.10 -8.94 4.89
N TYR A 65 25.84 -8.72 5.23
CA TYR A 65 25.45 -8.04 6.46
C TYR A 65 25.26 -9.02 7.62
N ASP A 66 24.36 -9.96 7.46
CA ASP A 66 24.04 -10.97 8.48
C ASP A 66 23.27 -12.15 7.85
N THR A 67 22.99 -13.17 8.63
CA THR A 67 22.27 -14.37 8.19
C THR A 67 20.84 -14.07 7.77
N VAL A 68 20.46 -14.51 6.57
CA VAL A 68 19.09 -14.42 6.07
C VAL A 68 18.27 -15.60 6.62
N LEU A 69 17.36 -15.33 7.55
CA LEU A 69 16.47 -16.35 8.15
C LEU A 69 15.37 -16.80 7.21
N PHE A 70 14.87 -15.91 6.37
CA PHE A 70 13.71 -16.19 5.53
C PHE A 70 13.77 -15.38 4.23
N SER A 71 13.39 -16.04 3.15
CA SER A 71 13.20 -15.39 1.86
C SER A 71 11.84 -15.76 1.26
N LYS A 72 11.20 -14.81 0.59
CA LYS A 72 9.94 -15.02 -0.12
C LYS A 72 9.96 -14.34 -1.47
N GLU A 73 9.68 -15.10 -2.50
CA GLU A 73 9.37 -14.62 -3.83
C GLU A 73 7.86 -14.41 -3.94
N TYR A 74 7.43 -13.22 -4.36
CA TYR A 74 6.02 -12.93 -4.65
C TYR A 74 5.71 -13.11 -6.13
N ASP A 75 6.66 -12.71 -6.95
CA ASP A 75 6.71 -12.94 -8.40
C ASP A 75 8.17 -12.81 -8.87
N LYS A 76 8.40 -13.00 -10.16
CA LYS A 76 9.76 -12.96 -10.76
C LYS A 76 10.58 -11.70 -10.39
N ASN A 77 9.93 -10.62 -9.97
CA ASN A 77 10.60 -9.33 -9.77
C ASN A 77 10.56 -8.82 -8.34
N HIS A 78 9.79 -9.45 -7.45
CA HIS A 78 9.58 -8.95 -6.09
C HIS A 78 9.90 -10.00 -5.05
N TYR A 79 10.83 -9.64 -4.16
CA TYR A 79 11.36 -10.52 -3.10
C TYR A 79 11.34 -9.81 -1.75
N THR A 80 11.23 -10.59 -0.70
CA THR A 80 11.45 -10.12 0.68
C THR A 80 12.43 -11.06 1.35
N PHE A 81 13.39 -10.46 2.06
CA PHE A 81 14.39 -11.16 2.87
C PHE A 81 14.30 -10.64 4.30
N VAL A 82 14.38 -11.54 5.26
CA VAL A 82 14.33 -11.21 6.69
C VAL A 82 15.62 -11.71 7.33
N TYR A 83 16.36 -10.81 7.95
CA TYR A 83 17.57 -11.13 8.69
C TYR A 83 17.26 -11.60 10.12
N ASP A 84 18.21 -12.25 10.77
CA ASP A 84 18.03 -12.80 12.12
C ASP A 84 17.86 -11.70 13.18
N ASP A 85 18.34 -10.51 12.94
CA ASP A 85 18.16 -9.32 13.77
C ASP A 85 16.84 -8.57 13.53
N GLY A 86 15.98 -9.10 12.64
CA GLY A 86 14.66 -8.58 12.31
C GLY A 86 14.63 -7.48 11.25
N VAL A 87 15.78 -7.11 10.65
CA VAL A 87 15.80 -6.20 9.49
C VAL A 87 15.14 -6.88 8.29
N ILE A 88 14.30 -6.15 7.58
CA ILE A 88 13.62 -6.62 6.38
C ILE A 88 14.12 -5.84 5.17
N VAL A 89 14.57 -6.59 4.16
CA VAL A 89 14.94 -6.06 2.85
C VAL A 89 13.92 -6.51 1.82
N LYS A 90 13.32 -5.56 1.13
CA LYS A 90 12.44 -5.79 -0.02
C LYS A 90 13.16 -5.40 -1.30
N LEU A 91 13.16 -6.31 -2.25
CA LEU A 91 13.88 -6.16 -3.49
C LEU A 91 12.89 -6.18 -4.65
N SER A 92 12.91 -5.11 -5.46
CA SER A 92 12.20 -5.02 -6.72
C SER A 92 13.22 -5.02 -7.86
N LEU A 93 13.14 -5.99 -8.76
CA LEU A 93 14.01 -6.09 -9.93
C LEU A 93 13.32 -5.52 -11.17
N THR A 94 14.06 -4.78 -11.98
CA THR A 94 13.56 -4.29 -13.27
C THR A 94 14.63 -4.45 -14.35
N ASP A 95 14.18 -4.75 -15.57
CA ASP A 95 15.11 -4.71 -16.71
C ASP A 95 15.56 -3.26 -16.95
N TYR A 96 16.86 -3.04 -16.98
CA TYR A 96 17.41 -1.70 -17.24
C TYR A 96 17.00 -1.12 -18.59
N LYS A 97 16.52 -1.94 -19.53
CA LYS A 97 15.97 -1.51 -20.83
C LYS A 97 14.53 -1.05 -20.76
N ASN A 98 13.80 -1.43 -19.70
CA ASN A 98 12.40 -1.08 -19.47
C ASN A 98 12.22 -0.64 -18.03
N ILE A 99 12.78 0.52 -17.71
CA ILE A 99 12.90 1.01 -16.34
C ILE A 99 11.52 1.31 -15.76
N LYS A 100 11.24 0.70 -14.61
CA LYS A 100 10.06 1.01 -13.78
C LYS A 100 10.56 1.43 -12.40
N LEU A 101 10.31 2.67 -12.03
CA LEU A 101 10.71 3.23 -10.76
C LEU A 101 9.49 3.55 -9.90
N PRO A 102 9.64 3.52 -8.56
CA PRO A 102 8.62 4.02 -7.65
C PRO A 102 8.44 5.53 -7.78
N ASN A 103 7.32 6.04 -7.25
CA ASN A 103 6.98 7.47 -7.35
C ASN A 103 8.02 8.42 -6.70
N LYS A 104 8.69 7.93 -5.66
CA LYS A 104 9.80 8.61 -5.00
C LYS A 104 10.92 7.61 -4.80
N TYR A 105 12.13 8.01 -5.14
CA TYR A 105 13.31 7.19 -4.96
C TYR A 105 14.54 8.07 -4.74
N CYS A 106 15.56 7.48 -4.13
CA CYS A 106 16.91 8.02 -4.03
C CYS A 106 17.84 7.12 -4.83
N VAL A 107 18.62 7.69 -5.73
CA VAL A 107 19.62 6.95 -6.50
C VAL A 107 20.83 6.72 -5.62
N LEU A 108 21.16 5.45 -5.37
CA LEU A 108 22.38 5.05 -4.65
C LEU A 108 23.53 4.73 -5.61
N PHE A 109 23.19 4.20 -6.78
CA PHE A 109 24.15 3.83 -7.81
C PHE A 109 23.51 3.93 -9.19
N ASP A 110 24.25 4.48 -10.16
CA ASP A 110 23.84 4.55 -11.57
C ASP A 110 25.11 4.47 -12.44
N ARG A 111 25.35 3.29 -13.03
CA ARG A 111 26.60 2.97 -13.73
C ARG A 111 26.84 3.84 -14.96
N ASP A 112 25.80 4.04 -15.73
CA ASP A 112 25.91 4.68 -17.05
C ASP A 112 25.05 5.96 -17.15
N GLY A 113 24.58 6.50 -16.02
CA GLY A 113 23.72 7.67 -16.01
C GLY A 113 22.32 7.41 -16.62
N LEU A 114 21.85 6.17 -16.53
CA LEU A 114 20.58 5.72 -17.14
C LEU A 114 19.35 6.42 -16.56
N LEU A 115 19.48 6.88 -15.32
CA LEU A 115 18.40 7.55 -14.60
C LEU A 115 18.39 9.07 -14.80
N ASN A 116 19.41 9.62 -15.48
CA ASN A 116 19.49 11.04 -15.74
C ASN A 116 18.37 11.49 -16.67
N GLY A 117 17.60 12.48 -16.24
CA GLY A 117 16.52 13.06 -17.04
C GLY A 117 15.22 12.24 -17.08
N LEU A 118 15.13 11.15 -16.28
CA LEU A 118 13.84 10.48 -16.10
C LEU A 118 12.90 11.38 -15.29
N GLU A 119 11.77 11.74 -15.87
CA GLU A 119 10.71 12.41 -15.15
C GLU A 119 10.05 11.44 -14.18
N ILE A 120 9.94 11.85 -12.92
CA ILE A 120 9.15 11.12 -11.92
C ILE A 120 7.67 11.33 -12.26
N VAL A 121 7.08 10.35 -12.91
CA VAL A 121 5.62 10.33 -13.11
C VAL A 121 4.99 9.95 -11.78
N LEU A 122 4.42 10.92 -11.07
CA LEU A 122 3.62 10.64 -9.88
C LEU A 122 2.39 9.82 -10.30
N ASN A 123 2.39 8.53 -9.97
CA ASN A 123 1.23 7.67 -10.16
C ASN A 123 0.13 8.09 -9.17
N LYS A 124 -0.66 9.07 -9.56
CA LYS A 124 -1.91 9.35 -8.85
C LYS A 124 -2.87 8.20 -9.07
N ILE A 125 -3.68 7.90 -8.07
CA ILE A 125 -4.83 7.02 -8.29
C ILE A 125 -5.73 7.68 -9.35
N SER A 126 -6.20 6.91 -10.32
CA SER A 126 -7.14 7.44 -11.31
C SER A 126 -8.51 7.70 -10.67
N ASP A 127 -9.25 8.66 -11.23
CA ASP A 127 -10.59 9.01 -10.76
C ASP A 127 -11.54 7.80 -10.82
N GLU A 128 -11.42 6.98 -11.86
CA GLU A 128 -12.15 5.72 -12.01
C GLU A 128 -11.84 4.74 -10.86
N LYS A 129 -10.55 4.50 -10.57
CA LYS A 129 -10.16 3.62 -9.45
C LYS A 129 -10.63 4.14 -8.09
N LEU A 130 -10.66 5.46 -7.91
CA LEU A 130 -11.15 6.03 -6.66
C LEU A 130 -12.66 5.84 -6.53
N ALA A 131 -13.41 5.97 -7.64
CA ALA A 131 -14.83 5.67 -7.67
C ALA A 131 -15.11 4.16 -7.48
N ASP A 132 -14.27 3.28 -8.02
CA ASP A 132 -14.40 1.83 -7.83
C ASP A 132 -14.32 1.43 -6.36
N ILE A 133 -13.50 2.10 -5.54
CA ILE A 133 -13.48 1.87 -4.10
C ILE A 133 -14.88 2.09 -3.50
N ILE A 134 -15.60 3.14 -3.91
CA ILE A 134 -16.95 3.43 -3.43
C ILE A 134 -17.95 2.38 -3.92
N ASN A 135 -17.82 1.94 -5.17
CA ASN A 135 -18.68 0.92 -5.76
C ASN A 135 -18.51 -0.44 -5.05
N GLU A 136 -17.26 -0.83 -4.78
CA GLU A 136 -16.94 -2.05 -4.01
C GLU A 136 -17.42 -1.96 -2.57
N LEU A 137 -17.22 -0.81 -1.89
CA LEU A 137 -17.77 -0.56 -0.56
C LEU A 137 -19.29 -0.75 -0.54
N SER A 138 -19.97 -0.31 -1.58
CA SER A 138 -21.42 -0.47 -1.71
C SER A 138 -21.85 -1.94 -1.82
N LEU A 139 -21.10 -2.76 -2.55
CA LEU A 139 -21.32 -4.21 -2.62
C LEU A 139 -21.04 -4.88 -1.28
N ASN A 140 -19.93 -4.52 -0.62
CA ASN A 140 -19.57 -5.04 0.70
C ASN A 140 -20.63 -4.70 1.77
N LEU A 141 -21.29 -3.54 1.68
CA LEU A 141 -22.41 -3.18 2.56
C LEU A 141 -23.62 -4.12 2.39
N ILE A 142 -23.93 -4.51 1.15
CA ILE A 142 -25.02 -5.45 0.86
C ILE A 142 -24.69 -6.83 1.43
N ASP A 143 -23.45 -7.28 1.24
CA ASP A 143 -23.00 -8.58 1.74
C ASP A 143 -22.85 -8.58 3.26
N PHE A 144 -22.44 -7.45 3.86
CA PHE A 144 -22.46 -7.27 5.31
C PHE A 144 -23.87 -7.45 5.87
N LYS A 145 -24.90 -6.83 5.27
CA LYS A 145 -26.30 -7.02 5.72
C LYS A 145 -26.66 -8.49 5.72
N LYS A 146 -26.36 -9.22 4.65
CA LYS A 146 -26.69 -10.64 4.53
C LYS A 146 -25.99 -11.48 5.61
N SER A 147 -24.68 -11.27 5.80
CA SER A 147 -23.87 -12.01 6.78
C SER A 147 -24.32 -11.69 8.21
N PHE A 148 -24.57 -10.42 8.50
CA PHE A 148 -25.07 -9.97 9.81
C PHE A 148 -26.41 -10.60 10.17
N LEU A 149 -27.39 -10.60 9.25
CA LEU A 149 -28.70 -11.20 9.47
C LEU A 149 -28.65 -12.74 9.61
N ARG A 150 -27.69 -13.39 8.93
CA ARG A 150 -27.43 -14.83 9.06
C ARG A 150 -26.65 -15.19 10.33
N LYS A 151 -26.18 -14.20 11.10
CA LYS A 151 -25.30 -14.36 12.26
C LYS A 151 -23.95 -15.00 11.89
N ASP A 152 -23.51 -14.84 10.65
CA ASP A 152 -22.16 -15.22 10.18
C ASP A 152 -21.17 -14.15 10.60
N VAL A 153 -20.79 -14.20 11.87
CA VAL A 153 -20.02 -13.13 12.50
C VAL A 153 -18.61 -13.05 11.95
N VAL A 154 -17.97 -14.18 11.66
CA VAL A 154 -16.58 -14.20 11.14
C VAL A 154 -16.52 -13.50 9.79
N TYR A 155 -17.44 -13.85 8.89
CA TYR A 155 -17.51 -13.21 7.58
C TYR A 155 -17.92 -11.74 7.67
N ALA A 156 -18.88 -11.40 8.56
CA ALA A 156 -19.25 -10.01 8.80
C ALA A 156 -18.07 -9.17 9.31
N MET A 157 -17.25 -9.69 10.23
CA MET A 157 -16.04 -9.01 10.71
C MET A 157 -15.01 -8.81 9.60
N ASN A 158 -14.82 -9.80 8.74
CA ASN A 158 -13.92 -9.67 7.59
C ASN A 158 -14.37 -8.54 6.66
N LEU A 159 -15.66 -8.51 6.29
CA LEU A 159 -16.22 -7.45 5.46
C LEU A 159 -16.04 -6.06 6.09
N VAL A 160 -16.27 -5.92 7.41
CA VAL A 160 -16.04 -4.64 8.11
C VAL A 160 -14.58 -4.23 8.06
N SER A 161 -13.65 -5.18 8.26
CA SER A 161 -12.20 -4.91 8.16
C SER A 161 -11.81 -4.42 6.77
N GLU A 162 -12.33 -5.05 5.71
CA GLU A 162 -12.11 -4.64 4.33
C GLU A 162 -12.67 -3.24 4.05
N MET A 163 -13.92 -2.99 4.47
CA MET A 163 -14.55 -1.68 4.31
C MET A 163 -13.80 -0.57 5.06
N LEU A 164 -13.28 -0.84 6.25
CA LEU A 164 -12.42 0.09 6.98
C LEU A 164 -11.15 0.39 6.19
N SER A 165 -10.48 -0.64 5.68
CA SER A 165 -9.26 -0.49 4.88
C SER A 165 -9.49 0.33 3.61
N GLN A 166 -10.55 0.03 2.87
CA GLN A 166 -10.95 0.75 1.65
C GLN A 166 -11.31 2.22 1.96
N THR A 167 -12.04 2.46 3.06
CA THR A 167 -12.38 3.82 3.51
C THR A 167 -11.12 4.62 3.86
N ALA A 168 -10.14 4.00 4.54
CA ALA A 168 -8.88 4.66 4.85
C ALA A 168 -8.13 5.08 3.60
N LEU A 169 -8.04 4.20 2.59
CA LEU A 169 -7.41 4.51 1.30
C LEU A 169 -8.17 5.61 0.54
N PHE A 170 -9.50 5.57 0.55
CA PHE A 170 -10.33 6.60 -0.06
C PHE A 170 -10.10 7.98 0.57
N LEU A 171 -10.17 8.09 1.91
CA LEU A 171 -9.94 9.35 2.62
C LEU A 171 -8.53 9.89 2.40
N ARG A 172 -7.51 9.01 2.42
CA ARG A 172 -6.12 9.39 2.07
C ARG A 172 -6.06 9.96 0.65
N ALA A 173 -6.69 9.31 -0.32
CA ALA A 173 -6.66 9.75 -1.71
C ALA A 173 -7.33 11.11 -1.90
N MET A 174 -8.41 11.38 -1.15
CA MET A 174 -9.08 12.69 -1.14
C MET A 174 -8.20 13.79 -0.57
N ASP A 175 -7.48 13.51 0.52
CA ASP A 175 -6.64 14.50 1.18
C ASP A 175 -5.28 14.68 0.49
N ASN A 176 -4.70 13.56 0.01
CA ASN A 176 -3.36 13.56 -0.56
C ASN A 176 -3.24 12.53 -1.70
N PRO A 177 -3.68 12.88 -2.91
CA PRO A 177 -3.69 11.98 -4.06
C PRO A 177 -2.33 11.35 -4.40
N ASN A 178 -1.23 12.03 -4.06
CA ASN A 178 0.12 11.54 -4.31
C ASN A 178 0.51 10.35 -3.43
N TYR A 179 -0.21 10.13 -2.32
CA TYR A 179 0.00 9.02 -1.39
C TYR A 179 -1.05 7.91 -1.54
N ALA A 180 -2.01 8.08 -2.44
CA ALA A 180 -3.14 7.16 -2.61
C ALA A 180 -2.73 5.72 -2.94
N ASN A 181 -1.63 5.54 -3.67
CA ASN A 181 -1.11 4.23 -4.06
C ASN A 181 -0.22 3.56 -3.00
N LEU A 182 0.02 4.22 -1.85
CA LEU A 182 0.72 3.60 -0.75
C LEU A 182 -0.20 2.62 -0.02
N SER A 183 0.40 1.58 0.59
CA SER A 183 -0.34 0.65 1.45
C SER A 183 -1.01 1.37 2.62
N LEU A 184 -1.70 0.64 3.50
CA LEU A 184 -2.29 1.20 4.72
C LEU A 184 -1.27 1.74 5.72
N ASN A 185 0.03 1.48 5.51
CA ASN A 185 1.09 1.98 6.37
C ASN A 185 1.04 3.51 6.44
N LYS A 186 1.16 4.05 7.67
CA LYS A 186 1.14 5.50 7.95
C LYS A 186 -0.08 6.22 7.34
N CYS A 187 -1.20 5.49 7.14
CA CYS A 187 -2.39 6.04 6.50
C CYS A 187 -2.94 7.25 7.25
N PHE A 188 -2.92 7.21 8.59
CA PHE A 188 -3.34 8.34 9.42
C PHE A 188 -2.50 9.60 9.23
N GLU A 189 -1.20 9.47 9.01
CA GLU A 189 -0.28 10.60 8.86
C GLU A 189 -0.56 11.40 7.58
N SER A 190 -1.02 10.72 6.54
CA SER A 190 -1.33 11.32 5.24
C SER A 190 -2.78 11.79 5.08
N MET A 191 -3.63 11.58 6.09
CA MET A 191 -4.99 12.13 6.15
C MET A 191 -5.01 13.51 6.78
N SER A 192 -6.00 14.34 6.42
CA SER A 192 -6.32 15.58 7.11
C SER A 192 -6.67 15.32 8.58
N LYS A 193 -6.53 16.35 9.42
CA LYS A 193 -6.89 16.24 10.85
C LYS A 193 -8.35 15.83 11.04
N ASP A 194 -9.24 16.36 10.23
CA ASP A 194 -10.67 16.11 10.34
C ASP A 194 -11.02 14.67 9.96
N HIS A 195 -10.49 14.19 8.83
CA HIS A 195 -10.68 12.78 8.43
C HIS A 195 -10.08 11.81 9.44
N ARG A 196 -8.91 12.10 10.03
CA ARG A 196 -8.33 11.28 11.10
C ARG A 196 -9.25 11.16 12.30
N ILE A 197 -9.82 12.27 12.75
CA ILE A 197 -10.71 12.28 13.91
C ILE A 197 -11.98 11.48 13.62
N GLU A 198 -12.63 11.73 12.48
CA GLU A 198 -13.88 11.05 12.13
C GLU A 198 -13.66 9.55 11.87
N TYR A 199 -12.61 9.19 11.14
CA TYR A 199 -12.28 7.79 10.89
C TYR A 199 -11.90 7.05 12.18
N ALA A 200 -11.17 7.69 13.11
CA ALA A 200 -10.86 7.09 14.41
C ALA A 200 -12.10 6.79 15.25
N LYS A 201 -13.17 7.59 15.13
CA LYS A 201 -14.48 7.30 15.79
C LYS A 201 -15.08 5.99 15.24
N VAL A 202 -15.02 5.79 13.93
CA VAL A 202 -15.52 4.56 13.29
C VAL A 202 -14.70 3.34 13.76
N VAL A 203 -13.37 3.44 13.72
CA VAL A 203 -12.47 2.33 14.12
C VAL A 203 -12.66 1.93 15.58
N LYS A 204 -12.95 2.87 16.50
CA LYS A 204 -13.24 2.58 17.91
C LYS A 204 -14.47 1.68 18.10
N GLU A 205 -15.42 1.72 17.18
CA GLU A 205 -16.62 0.89 17.21
C GLU A 205 -16.42 -0.51 16.61
N PHE A 206 -15.30 -0.77 15.97
CA PHE A 206 -14.99 -2.08 15.38
C PHE A 206 -14.71 -3.12 16.46
N ARG A 207 -15.81 -3.74 16.90
CA ARG A 207 -15.82 -4.81 17.91
C ARG A 207 -16.84 -5.87 17.52
N TYR A 208 -16.60 -7.11 17.94
CA TYR A 208 -17.46 -8.24 17.70
C TYR A 208 -18.97 -7.97 17.95
N ASN A 209 -19.29 -7.32 19.05
CA ASN A 209 -20.68 -7.04 19.47
C ASN A 209 -21.21 -5.69 18.98
N ASN A 210 -20.46 -4.96 18.17
CA ASN A 210 -20.82 -3.61 17.73
C ASN A 210 -20.62 -3.38 16.23
N LEU A 211 -20.69 -4.44 15.42
CA LEU A 211 -20.42 -4.35 13.98
C LEU A 211 -21.42 -3.44 13.26
N LEU A 212 -22.72 -3.56 13.56
CA LEU A 212 -23.73 -2.75 12.89
C LEU A 212 -23.55 -1.24 13.17
N PRO A 213 -23.39 -0.76 14.42
CA PRO A 213 -23.06 0.63 14.69
C PRO A 213 -21.77 1.10 14.00
N CYS A 214 -20.73 0.27 13.97
CA CYS A 214 -19.48 0.58 13.27
C CYS A 214 -19.74 0.86 11.78
N VAL A 215 -20.45 -0.03 11.09
CA VAL A 215 -20.75 0.11 9.67
C VAL A 215 -21.69 1.29 9.42
N GLN A 216 -22.64 1.55 10.29
CA GLN A 216 -23.53 2.72 10.19
C GLN A 216 -22.73 4.03 10.27
N LEU A 217 -21.78 4.15 11.20
CA LEU A 217 -20.89 5.31 11.30
C LEU A 217 -19.99 5.45 10.07
N LEU A 218 -19.45 4.33 9.57
CA LEU A 218 -18.63 4.32 8.36
C LEU A 218 -19.42 4.85 7.16
N VAL A 219 -20.66 4.41 6.98
CA VAL A 219 -21.53 4.88 5.88
C VAL A 219 -21.87 6.37 6.01
N LEU A 220 -22.04 6.88 7.22
CA LEU A 220 -22.27 8.32 7.44
C LEU A 220 -21.03 9.13 7.04
N LEU A 221 -19.84 8.67 7.42
CA LEU A 221 -18.57 9.28 7.01
C LEU A 221 -18.39 9.27 5.50
N LEU A 222 -18.63 8.12 4.87
CA LEU A 222 -18.55 7.99 3.40
C LEU A 222 -19.55 8.91 2.71
N ASN A 223 -20.81 8.95 3.16
CA ASN A 223 -21.84 9.77 2.54
C ASN A 223 -21.50 11.27 2.56
N GLN A 224 -20.86 11.77 3.62
CA GLN A 224 -20.39 13.15 3.69
C GLN A 224 -19.31 13.43 2.64
N ASN A 225 -18.39 12.50 2.47
CA ASN A 225 -17.26 12.67 1.55
C ASN A 225 -17.68 12.48 0.09
N ILE A 226 -18.56 11.52 -0.20
CA ILE A 226 -19.08 11.26 -1.55
C ILE A 226 -19.84 12.48 -2.11
N GLN A 227 -20.51 13.26 -1.26
CA GLN A 227 -21.21 14.48 -1.68
C GLN A 227 -20.26 15.61 -2.12
N ASN A 228 -18.99 15.54 -1.73
CA ASN A 228 -17.96 16.54 -2.02
C ASN A 228 -16.96 16.09 -3.10
N LEU A 229 -17.27 15.01 -3.82
CA LEU A 229 -16.43 14.55 -4.92
C LEU A 229 -16.40 15.54 -6.08
N SER A 230 -15.24 15.62 -6.74
CA SER A 230 -15.14 16.34 -8.01
C SER A 230 -16.01 15.68 -9.10
N ILE A 231 -16.37 16.44 -10.11
CA ILE A 231 -17.21 15.95 -11.22
C ILE A 231 -16.51 14.77 -11.93
N GLU A 232 -15.18 14.84 -12.05
CA GLU A 232 -14.35 13.83 -12.70
C GLU A 232 -14.45 12.47 -12.01
N ILE A 233 -14.51 12.44 -10.68
CA ILE A 233 -14.67 11.20 -9.90
C ILE A 233 -16.14 10.81 -9.88
N ALA A 234 -17.03 11.76 -9.64
CA ALA A 234 -18.46 11.53 -9.45
C ALA A 234 -19.12 10.79 -10.63
N GLN A 235 -18.65 11.03 -11.87
CA GLN A 235 -19.20 10.39 -13.07
C GLN A 235 -19.02 8.85 -13.11
N TYR A 236 -18.05 8.29 -12.34
CA TYR A 236 -17.78 6.85 -12.27
C TYR A 236 -18.44 6.19 -11.05
N VAL A 237 -19.00 6.97 -10.11
CA VAL A 237 -19.65 6.44 -8.90
C VAL A 237 -21.06 5.98 -9.25
N ASN A 238 -21.39 4.75 -8.84
CA ASN A 238 -22.76 4.26 -8.92
C ASN A 238 -23.58 4.70 -7.69
N TYR A 239 -24.13 5.92 -7.76
CA TYR A 239 -24.93 6.50 -6.68
C TYR A 239 -26.19 5.68 -6.34
N ASP A 240 -26.81 5.04 -7.32
CA ASP A 240 -27.99 4.23 -7.10
C ASP A 240 -27.65 3.00 -6.24
N LEU A 241 -26.51 2.36 -6.53
CA LEU A 241 -26.01 1.23 -5.74
C LEU A 241 -25.67 1.67 -4.31
N PHE A 242 -24.95 2.78 -4.15
CA PHE A 242 -24.61 3.29 -2.82
C PHE A 242 -25.84 3.66 -2.01
N ASN A 243 -26.81 4.36 -2.60
CA ASN A 243 -28.03 4.75 -1.94
C ASN A 243 -28.90 3.53 -1.57
N TYR A 244 -28.96 2.53 -2.45
CA TYR A 244 -29.61 1.26 -2.15
C TYR A 244 -28.95 0.55 -0.96
N ALA A 245 -27.64 0.35 -1.00
CA ALA A 245 -26.87 -0.31 0.06
C ALA A 245 -27.03 0.42 1.41
N LYS A 246 -26.95 1.75 1.40
CA LYS A 246 -27.20 2.58 2.57
C LYS A 246 -28.61 2.39 3.14
N LYS A 247 -29.65 2.45 2.31
CA LYS A 247 -31.04 2.22 2.71
C LYS A 247 -31.22 0.84 3.34
N GLU A 248 -30.64 -0.18 2.71
CA GLU A 248 -30.70 -1.55 3.18
C GLU A 248 -30.01 -1.74 4.54
N LEU A 249 -28.86 -1.10 4.76
CA LEU A 249 -28.15 -1.13 6.03
C LEU A 249 -28.97 -0.49 7.17
N PHE A 250 -29.55 0.69 6.94
CA PHE A 250 -30.32 1.40 7.96
C PHE A 250 -31.72 0.81 8.21
N SER A 251 -32.15 -0.13 7.36
CA SER A 251 -33.40 -0.91 7.59
C SER A 251 -33.22 -2.05 8.60
N ILE A 252 -31.99 -2.34 9.03
CA ILE A 252 -31.72 -3.40 10.02
C ILE A 252 -32.20 -2.92 11.39
N GLU A 253 -33.23 -3.56 11.92
CA GLU A 253 -33.75 -3.30 13.28
C GLU A 253 -32.75 -3.85 14.32
N ARG A 254 -32.44 -3.05 15.34
CA ARG A 254 -31.71 -3.53 16.53
C ARG A 254 -32.66 -4.41 17.34
N LYS A 255 -32.47 -5.71 17.29
CA LYS A 255 -33.16 -6.65 18.18
C LYS A 255 -32.43 -6.73 19.51
#